data_f700cf0e502d9d385ac2cf55a15156f6
#
_entry.id   f700cf0e502d9d385ac2cf55a15156f6
#
_cell.length_a   1.000
_cell.length_b   1.000
_cell.length_c   1.000
_cell.angle_alpha   90.00
_cell.angle_beta   90.00
_cell.angle_gamma   90.00
#
_symmetry.space_group_name_H-M   'P 1'
#
loop_
_entity.id
_entity.type
_entity.pdbx_description
1 polymer ?
#
loop_
_entity_poly.entity_id
_entity_poly.type
_entity_poly.pdbx_seq_one_letter_code
_entity_poly.pdbx_strand_id
1 'polypeptide(L)'
;MKNRSRLLTVLLYIVVFAVAVVLISEVFFRDDTVYVDYSTVCEQFRSENVRSFEYDNGVLTLELRKPYQNEAYSVSHKLADLGLFYEDLGTLIAEQQESGVLQSYNYVPMRQTPWYVRMLPEMLLSIVMIALVYMVLMRNSGGMMKFGHANARVGSGRDKVMFSDVAGADEEKAELQEIVDFLRDPAKYRRIGARIPKGVLLVGPPGTGKTLLARAVAGEANVQFLSISGSDFVELYVGIGASRVRDLFEQAKRSAPAIIFIDEIDAVGRRRGAGMGGGHDEREQTLNQLLVEMDGFGSNDGVIVMAATNRRDILDPALLRPGRFDRQIYVNVPDVGGREAILRVHARDKQLSDDVDLRTVARATAGFTGADLENLLNEAALISARKNLPVITMQTMEDAVLKVIAGPEKRSLVNIERDRRITAIHEAGHAVAAYFLSTQEPVHQITIVPRGNALGLTISLPDQDTLHTTRNEMRDRIVVLLGGRVAEQLEFDDISTGASNDLQRATKLAHDMIAKYGMNERIGAVAYDDDSEIFVGRDYERTRSYSEQTAAEIDAEVRKTVDQAYAHCTQILTEHHEKLQEIAQWLLEHETMSRSQFEACMQALPIPEKQEGLLAGEEKTDGAEED
;
A
#
# COMPACT_ATOMS: atom_id res chain seq x y z
N MET A 1 -9.57 -24.03 -12.91
CA MET A 1 -9.22 -24.80 -14.14
C MET A 1 -10.38 -25.65 -14.73
N LYS A 2 -11.36 -26.09 -13.96
CA LYS A 2 -12.49 -26.96 -14.44
C LYS A 2 -13.48 -26.30 -15.43
N ASN A 3 -13.54 -24.97 -15.51
CA ASN A 3 -14.48 -24.26 -16.41
C ASN A 3 -13.94 -23.97 -17.82
N ARG A 4 -12.62 -23.97 -17.99
CA ARG A 4 -12.01 -23.80 -19.33
C ARG A 4 -12.22 -25.03 -20.22
N SER A 5 -12.21 -26.22 -19.64
CA SER A 5 -12.44 -27.46 -20.39
C SER A 5 -13.86 -27.58 -20.94
N ARG A 6 -14.88 -27.18 -20.14
CA ARG A 6 -16.29 -27.21 -20.61
C ARG A 6 -16.56 -26.21 -21.72
N LEU A 7 -15.90 -25.05 -21.74
CA LEU A 7 -16.06 -24.05 -22.80
C LEU A 7 -15.43 -24.53 -24.11
N LEU A 8 -14.26 -25.13 -24.04
CA LEU A 8 -13.59 -25.76 -25.17
C LEU A 8 -14.44 -26.91 -25.75
N THR A 9 -15.10 -27.68 -24.87
CA THR A 9 -15.97 -28.78 -25.29
C THR A 9 -17.22 -28.26 -26.01
N VAL A 10 -17.88 -27.21 -25.51
CA VAL A 10 -19.05 -26.61 -26.20
C VAL A 10 -18.65 -25.97 -27.52
N LEU A 11 -17.53 -25.28 -27.59
CA LEU A 11 -17.00 -24.70 -28.84
C LEU A 11 -16.67 -25.80 -29.85
N LEU A 12 -16.10 -26.90 -29.40
CA LEU A 12 -15.81 -28.06 -30.21
C LEU A 12 -17.09 -28.69 -30.80
N TYR A 13 -18.17 -28.83 -30.02
CA TYR A 13 -19.44 -29.33 -30.52
C TYR A 13 -20.07 -28.39 -31.55
N ILE A 14 -19.99 -27.08 -31.38
CA ILE A 14 -20.50 -26.09 -32.35
C ILE A 14 -19.70 -26.21 -33.67
N VAL A 15 -18.39 -26.30 -33.59
CA VAL A 15 -17.52 -26.48 -34.78
C VAL A 15 -17.80 -27.79 -35.47
N VAL A 16 -17.91 -28.90 -34.72
CA VAL A 16 -18.25 -30.23 -35.28
C VAL A 16 -19.63 -30.23 -35.93
N PHE A 17 -20.62 -29.58 -35.33
CA PHE A 17 -21.95 -29.45 -35.91
C PHE A 17 -21.95 -28.61 -37.20
N ALA A 18 -21.23 -27.48 -37.21
CA ALA A 18 -21.09 -26.65 -38.40
C ALA A 18 -20.39 -27.40 -39.56
N VAL A 19 -19.32 -28.10 -39.24
CA VAL A 19 -18.61 -28.96 -40.23
C VAL A 19 -19.51 -30.07 -40.73
N ALA A 20 -20.28 -30.71 -39.86
CA ALA A 20 -21.23 -31.76 -40.26
C ALA A 20 -22.32 -31.23 -41.20
N VAL A 21 -22.87 -30.01 -40.93
CA VAL A 21 -23.87 -29.36 -41.81
C VAL A 21 -23.28 -29.06 -43.19
N VAL A 22 -22.02 -28.55 -43.24
CA VAL A 22 -21.33 -28.30 -44.51
C VAL A 22 -21.08 -29.59 -45.29
N LEU A 23 -20.61 -30.63 -44.63
CA LEU A 23 -20.36 -31.95 -45.26
C LEU A 23 -21.65 -32.59 -45.76
N ILE A 24 -22.74 -32.50 -45.00
CA ILE A 24 -24.07 -32.98 -45.42
C ILE A 24 -24.57 -32.21 -46.63
N SER A 25 -24.38 -30.89 -46.69
CA SER A 25 -24.77 -30.07 -47.84
C SER A 25 -24.00 -30.44 -49.12
N GLU A 26 -22.69 -30.73 -49.00
CA GLU A 26 -21.88 -31.17 -50.17
C GLU A 26 -22.27 -32.55 -50.69
N VAL A 27 -22.69 -33.45 -49.79
CA VAL A 27 -23.08 -34.84 -50.22
C VAL A 27 -24.47 -34.87 -50.84
N PHE A 28 -25.43 -34.05 -50.37
CA PHE A 28 -26.80 -34.06 -50.85
C PHE A 28 -27.06 -33.20 -52.12
N PHE A 29 -26.15 -32.30 -52.49
CA PHE A 29 -26.30 -31.36 -53.60
C PHE A 29 -25.19 -31.54 -54.65
N ARG A 30 -24.66 -32.76 -54.85
CA ARG A 30 -23.79 -33.06 -55.98
C ARG A 30 -24.63 -33.31 -57.22
N ASP A 31 -24.66 -32.38 -58.17
CA ASP A 31 -25.15 -32.60 -59.53
C ASP A 31 -24.04 -33.22 -60.39
N ASP A 32 -24.28 -34.40 -60.92
CA ASP A 32 -23.34 -35.10 -61.82
C ASP A 32 -23.44 -34.59 -63.29
N THR A 33 -23.90 -33.36 -63.53
CA THR A 33 -24.05 -32.77 -64.85
C THR A 33 -22.79 -32.02 -65.28
N VAL A 34 -22.33 -32.28 -66.51
CA VAL A 34 -21.19 -31.58 -67.11
C VAL A 34 -21.67 -30.25 -67.67
N TYR A 35 -21.11 -29.15 -67.14
CA TYR A 35 -21.40 -27.77 -67.62
C TYR A 35 -20.58 -27.48 -68.87
N VAL A 36 -21.28 -27.03 -69.97
CA VAL A 36 -20.68 -26.68 -71.24
C VAL A 36 -20.95 -25.22 -71.62
N ASP A 37 -20.14 -24.67 -72.53
CA ASP A 37 -20.35 -23.32 -73.07
C ASP A 37 -21.55 -23.24 -74.02
N TYR A 38 -22.14 -22.02 -74.18
CA TYR A 38 -23.30 -21.80 -75.07
C TYR A 38 -23.02 -22.16 -76.49
N SER A 39 -21.79 -21.96 -77.00
CA SER A 39 -21.37 -22.38 -78.33
C SER A 39 -21.52 -23.89 -78.55
N THR A 40 -21.16 -24.69 -77.50
CA THR A 40 -21.34 -26.15 -77.52
C THR A 40 -22.82 -26.52 -77.54
N VAL A 41 -23.68 -25.82 -76.81
CA VAL A 41 -25.14 -26.02 -76.88
C VAL A 41 -25.64 -25.82 -78.30
N CYS A 42 -25.26 -24.73 -78.98
CA CYS A 42 -25.63 -24.46 -80.36
C CYS A 42 -25.10 -25.55 -81.32
N GLU A 43 -23.90 -26.05 -81.12
CA GLU A 43 -23.31 -27.10 -81.93
C GLU A 43 -24.05 -28.43 -81.77
N GLN A 44 -24.50 -28.80 -80.56
CA GLN A 44 -25.27 -30.03 -80.32
C GLN A 44 -26.64 -29.99 -81.02
N PHE A 45 -27.29 -28.80 -81.03
CA PHE A 45 -28.54 -28.62 -81.79
C PHE A 45 -28.30 -28.68 -83.32
N ARG A 46 -27.23 -28.07 -83.85
CA ARG A 46 -26.90 -28.05 -85.24
C ARG A 46 -26.49 -29.44 -85.78
N SER A 47 -25.88 -30.26 -84.94
CA SER A 47 -25.46 -31.65 -85.25
C SER A 47 -26.58 -32.67 -85.01
N GLU A 48 -27.81 -32.24 -84.75
CA GLU A 48 -28.99 -33.11 -84.52
C GLU A 48 -28.77 -34.12 -83.34
N ASN A 49 -27.87 -33.78 -82.40
CA ASN A 49 -27.50 -34.65 -81.30
C ASN A 49 -28.36 -34.48 -80.06
N VAL A 50 -29.25 -33.46 -79.98
CA VAL A 50 -30.13 -33.24 -78.83
C VAL A 50 -31.35 -34.18 -78.98
N ARG A 51 -31.59 -34.95 -77.92
CA ARG A 51 -32.76 -35.82 -77.79
C ARG A 51 -33.91 -35.15 -77.08
N SER A 52 -33.64 -34.54 -76.00
CA SER A 52 -34.57 -33.74 -75.19
C SER A 52 -33.85 -32.62 -74.48
N PHE A 53 -34.55 -31.58 -74.08
CA PHE A 53 -34.00 -30.55 -73.19
C PHE A 53 -35.02 -30.08 -72.18
N GLU A 54 -34.50 -29.67 -71.02
CA GLU A 54 -35.26 -29.10 -69.94
C GLU A 54 -34.62 -27.78 -69.51
N TYR A 55 -35.45 -26.77 -69.34
CA TYR A 55 -35.04 -25.50 -68.80
C TYR A 55 -35.67 -25.32 -67.42
N ASP A 56 -34.84 -25.34 -66.34
CA ASP A 56 -35.26 -25.13 -64.98
C ASP A 56 -34.35 -24.08 -64.31
N ASN A 57 -34.95 -23.06 -63.73
CA ASN A 57 -34.30 -22.07 -62.87
C ASN A 57 -33.05 -21.40 -63.47
N GLY A 58 -33.04 -21.17 -64.79
CA GLY A 58 -31.93 -20.52 -65.50
C GLY A 58 -30.89 -21.51 -66.03
N VAL A 59 -31.06 -22.78 -65.82
CA VAL A 59 -30.17 -23.84 -66.32
C VAL A 59 -30.90 -24.61 -67.42
N LEU A 60 -30.26 -24.70 -68.57
CA LEU A 60 -30.68 -25.53 -69.70
C LEU A 60 -29.92 -26.86 -69.63
N THR A 61 -30.63 -27.96 -69.48
CA THR A 61 -30.09 -29.30 -69.48
C THR A 61 -30.49 -30.00 -70.75
N LEU A 62 -29.51 -30.49 -71.50
CA LEU A 62 -29.67 -31.21 -72.74
C LEU A 62 -29.40 -32.69 -72.52
N GLU A 63 -30.30 -33.55 -72.97
CA GLU A 63 -30.00 -35.00 -73.14
C GLU A 63 -29.58 -35.25 -74.57
N LEU A 64 -28.40 -35.90 -74.73
CA LEU A 64 -27.76 -36.13 -76.01
C LEU A 64 -28.01 -37.55 -76.51
N ARG A 65 -28.07 -37.70 -77.81
CA ARG A 65 -28.17 -39.01 -78.47
C ARG A 65 -26.81 -39.80 -78.51
N LYS A 66 -25.72 -39.06 -78.65
CA LYS A 66 -24.37 -39.55 -78.56
C LYS A 66 -23.66 -38.78 -77.39
N PRO A 67 -22.84 -39.49 -76.58
CA PRO A 67 -22.23 -38.87 -75.44
C PRO A 67 -21.28 -37.75 -75.87
N TYR A 68 -21.32 -36.59 -75.14
CA TYR A 68 -20.37 -35.51 -75.26
C TYR A 68 -19.01 -35.96 -74.76
N GLN A 69 -17.94 -35.84 -75.58
CA GLN A 69 -16.58 -36.28 -75.32
C GLN A 69 -16.46 -37.73 -74.88
N ASN A 70 -17.36 -38.61 -75.28
CA ASN A 70 -17.48 -40.02 -74.95
C ASN A 70 -17.78 -40.38 -73.47
N GLU A 71 -18.21 -39.38 -72.67
CA GLU A 71 -18.42 -39.59 -71.21
C GLU A 71 -19.85 -39.22 -70.75
N ALA A 72 -20.45 -38.11 -71.22
CA ALA A 72 -21.69 -37.64 -70.67
C ALA A 72 -22.85 -37.58 -71.68
N TYR A 73 -23.97 -38.22 -71.34
CA TYR A 73 -25.22 -38.18 -72.13
C TYR A 73 -26.10 -36.97 -71.75
N SER A 74 -25.77 -36.22 -70.62
CA SER A 74 -26.44 -35.05 -70.19
C SER A 74 -25.44 -33.93 -70.02
N VAL A 75 -25.70 -32.76 -70.59
CA VAL A 75 -24.88 -31.56 -70.46
C VAL A 75 -25.77 -30.37 -70.03
N SER A 76 -25.28 -29.50 -69.21
CA SER A 76 -26.01 -28.33 -68.72
C SER A 76 -25.28 -27.02 -69.07
N HIS A 77 -26.09 -25.99 -69.34
CA HIS A 77 -25.61 -24.63 -69.54
C HIS A 77 -26.46 -23.65 -68.79
N LYS A 78 -25.85 -22.65 -68.12
CA LYS A 78 -26.57 -21.60 -67.45
C LYS A 78 -26.85 -20.48 -68.41
N LEU A 79 -28.10 -20.40 -68.89
CA LEU A 79 -28.55 -19.36 -69.82
C LEU A 79 -28.68 -18.00 -69.10
N ALA A 80 -28.10 -16.96 -69.70
CA ALA A 80 -28.23 -15.62 -69.23
C ALA A 80 -29.61 -15.02 -69.56
N ASP A 81 -30.13 -15.36 -70.76
CA ASP A 81 -31.45 -14.93 -71.22
C ASP A 81 -32.07 -16.04 -72.13
N LEU A 82 -33.26 -16.45 -71.81
CA LEU A 82 -34.03 -17.41 -72.61
C LEU A 82 -34.44 -16.85 -73.92
N GLY A 83 -34.64 -15.52 -74.09
CA GLY A 83 -34.98 -14.85 -75.33
C GLY A 83 -33.89 -15.05 -76.37
N LEU A 84 -32.64 -14.87 -76.06
CA LEU A 84 -31.52 -15.06 -76.96
C LEU A 84 -31.40 -16.53 -77.44
N PHE A 85 -31.68 -17.48 -76.55
CA PHE A 85 -31.73 -18.91 -76.95
C PHE A 85 -32.78 -19.19 -77.99
N TYR A 86 -33.95 -18.56 -77.88
CA TYR A 86 -35.04 -18.67 -78.90
C TYR A 86 -34.74 -17.94 -80.20
N GLU A 87 -34.10 -16.79 -80.19
CA GLU A 87 -33.65 -16.08 -81.37
C GLU A 87 -32.63 -16.93 -82.19
N ASP A 88 -31.67 -17.55 -81.50
CA ASP A 88 -30.58 -18.27 -82.14
C ASP A 88 -30.97 -19.69 -82.63
N LEU A 89 -31.83 -20.39 -81.89
CA LEU A 89 -32.11 -21.80 -82.10
C LEU A 89 -33.62 -22.12 -82.31
N GLY A 90 -34.51 -21.17 -82.15
CA GLY A 90 -35.97 -21.41 -82.18
C GLY A 90 -36.49 -22.02 -83.47
N THR A 91 -35.99 -21.60 -84.65
CA THR A 91 -36.31 -22.17 -85.93
C THR A 91 -35.79 -23.62 -86.06
N LEU A 92 -34.59 -23.87 -85.62
CA LEU A 92 -33.94 -25.19 -85.62
C LEU A 92 -34.65 -26.16 -84.68
N ILE A 93 -35.08 -25.70 -83.53
CA ILE A 93 -35.84 -26.49 -82.55
C ILE A 93 -37.20 -26.91 -83.14
N ALA A 94 -37.92 -25.99 -83.85
CA ALA A 94 -39.18 -26.29 -84.50
C ALA A 94 -38.99 -27.35 -85.62
N GLU A 95 -38.00 -27.17 -86.48
CA GLU A 95 -37.70 -28.10 -87.55
C GLU A 95 -37.27 -29.51 -86.97
N GLN A 96 -36.47 -29.57 -85.92
CA GLN A 96 -36.08 -30.84 -85.34
C GLN A 96 -37.24 -31.48 -84.54
N GLN A 97 -38.18 -30.78 -84.06
CA GLN A 97 -39.43 -31.28 -83.49
C GLN A 97 -40.35 -31.91 -84.55
N GLU A 98 -40.57 -31.22 -85.69
CA GLU A 98 -41.36 -31.75 -86.77
C GLU A 98 -40.75 -32.97 -87.44
N SER A 99 -39.42 -33.05 -87.54
CA SER A 99 -38.71 -34.18 -88.08
C SER A 99 -38.57 -35.32 -87.06
N GLY A 100 -38.98 -35.18 -85.80
CA GLY A 100 -38.90 -36.20 -84.77
C GLY A 100 -37.46 -36.40 -84.17
N VAL A 101 -36.53 -35.54 -84.54
CA VAL A 101 -35.16 -35.58 -83.99
C VAL A 101 -35.20 -35.14 -82.56
N LEU A 102 -35.93 -34.03 -82.21
CA LEU A 102 -36.13 -33.66 -80.84
C LEU A 102 -37.42 -34.29 -80.29
N GLN A 103 -37.27 -35.15 -79.25
CA GLN A 103 -38.39 -35.96 -78.76
C GLN A 103 -39.26 -35.27 -77.78
N SER A 104 -38.74 -34.40 -76.93
CA SER A 104 -39.48 -33.61 -75.96
C SER A 104 -38.67 -32.46 -75.47
N TYR A 105 -39.35 -31.42 -75.00
CA TYR A 105 -38.78 -30.32 -74.29
C TYR A 105 -39.74 -29.84 -73.24
N ASN A 106 -39.17 -29.28 -72.11
CA ASN A 106 -39.94 -28.79 -70.96
C ASN A 106 -39.36 -27.50 -70.44
N TYR A 107 -40.28 -26.58 -70.07
CA TYR A 107 -39.97 -25.31 -69.37
C TYR A 107 -40.60 -25.36 -67.98
N VAL A 108 -39.78 -25.51 -66.95
CA VAL A 108 -40.26 -25.53 -65.59
C VAL A 108 -40.46 -24.06 -65.12
N PRO A 109 -41.66 -23.67 -64.67
CA PRO A 109 -41.90 -22.31 -64.22
C PRO A 109 -41.09 -22.03 -62.97
N MET A 110 -40.43 -20.83 -62.86
CA MET A 110 -39.65 -20.40 -61.70
C MET A 110 -40.47 -20.55 -60.42
N ARG A 111 -40.11 -21.46 -59.54
CA ARG A 111 -40.66 -21.53 -58.18
C ARG A 111 -40.03 -20.41 -57.36
N GLN A 112 -40.81 -19.35 -57.07
CA GLN A 112 -40.40 -18.30 -56.12
C GLN A 112 -40.34 -18.95 -54.73
N THR A 113 -39.13 -19.15 -54.18
CA THR A 113 -38.97 -19.55 -52.78
C THR A 113 -39.55 -18.43 -51.89
N PRO A 114 -40.48 -18.75 -50.97
CA PRO A 114 -41.08 -17.77 -50.11
C PRO A 114 -40.00 -17.00 -49.36
N TRP A 115 -40.15 -15.67 -49.20
CA TRP A 115 -39.19 -14.77 -48.62
C TRP A 115 -38.74 -15.20 -47.20
N TYR A 116 -39.64 -15.83 -46.42
CA TYR A 116 -39.33 -16.33 -45.09
C TYR A 116 -38.34 -17.51 -45.08
N VAL A 117 -38.31 -18.35 -46.10
CA VAL A 117 -37.35 -19.45 -46.23
C VAL A 117 -35.95 -18.89 -46.51
N ARG A 118 -35.87 -17.80 -47.24
CA ARG A 118 -34.62 -17.09 -47.53
C ARG A 118 -34.04 -16.40 -46.30
N MET A 119 -34.91 -15.91 -45.40
CA MET A 119 -34.50 -15.24 -44.13
C MET A 119 -34.24 -16.20 -42.97
N LEU A 120 -34.62 -17.47 -43.07
CA LEU A 120 -34.52 -18.43 -41.99
C LEU A 120 -33.08 -18.65 -41.50
N PRO A 121 -32.03 -18.76 -42.36
CA PRO A 121 -30.64 -18.88 -41.91
C PRO A 121 -30.17 -17.62 -41.17
N GLU A 122 -30.52 -16.42 -41.62
CA GLU A 122 -30.14 -15.14 -40.99
C GLU A 122 -30.83 -14.93 -39.64
N MET A 123 -32.10 -15.33 -39.52
CA MET A 123 -32.82 -15.33 -38.23
C MET A 123 -32.22 -16.33 -37.25
N LEU A 124 -31.88 -17.52 -37.67
CA LEU A 124 -31.20 -18.52 -36.84
C LEU A 124 -29.84 -18.02 -36.34
N LEU A 125 -29.03 -17.43 -37.22
CA LEU A 125 -27.76 -16.83 -36.87
C LEU A 125 -27.92 -15.69 -35.85
N SER A 126 -28.93 -14.85 -36.03
CA SER A 126 -29.25 -13.75 -35.10
C SER A 126 -29.68 -14.25 -33.74
N ILE A 127 -30.50 -15.31 -33.66
CA ILE A 127 -30.93 -15.94 -32.42
C ILE A 127 -29.73 -16.55 -31.69
N VAL A 128 -28.84 -17.23 -32.40
CA VAL A 128 -27.60 -17.82 -31.83
C VAL A 128 -26.70 -16.70 -31.30
N MET A 129 -26.52 -15.62 -32.04
CA MET A 129 -25.75 -14.45 -31.61
C MET A 129 -26.33 -13.81 -30.33
N ILE A 130 -27.65 -13.59 -30.29
CA ILE A 130 -28.34 -13.02 -29.12
C ILE A 130 -28.18 -13.97 -27.90
N ALA A 131 -28.35 -15.27 -28.10
CA ALA A 131 -28.15 -16.26 -27.05
C ALA A 131 -26.69 -16.27 -26.54
N LEU A 132 -25.72 -16.10 -27.43
CA LEU A 132 -24.29 -16.03 -27.09
C LEU A 132 -23.96 -14.75 -26.30
N VAL A 133 -24.48 -13.61 -26.74
CA VAL A 133 -24.35 -12.33 -26.01
C VAL A 133 -25.04 -12.41 -24.64
N TYR A 134 -26.24 -12.98 -24.57
CA TYR A 134 -26.96 -13.19 -23.31
C TYR A 134 -26.17 -14.12 -22.36
N MET A 135 -25.60 -15.20 -22.89
CA MET A 135 -24.76 -16.13 -22.10
C MET A 135 -23.47 -15.46 -21.60
N VAL A 136 -22.82 -14.60 -22.40
CA VAL A 136 -21.64 -13.82 -21.99
C VAL A 136 -22.03 -12.79 -20.92
N LEU A 137 -23.13 -12.10 -21.08
CA LEU A 137 -23.63 -11.12 -20.10
C LEU A 137 -24.04 -11.79 -18.78
N MET A 138 -24.77 -12.90 -18.82
CA MET A 138 -25.13 -13.69 -17.64
C MET A 138 -23.90 -14.26 -16.92
N ARG A 139 -22.88 -14.63 -17.66
CA ARG A 139 -21.63 -15.15 -17.11
C ARG A 139 -20.76 -14.07 -16.46
N ASN A 140 -20.81 -12.83 -16.98
CA ASN A 140 -20.15 -11.67 -16.36
C ASN A 140 -20.92 -11.14 -15.14
N SER A 141 -22.25 -11.23 -15.09
CA SER A 141 -23.04 -10.78 -13.95
C SER A 141 -22.81 -11.64 -12.70
N GLY A 142 -22.46 -12.92 -12.83
CA GLY A 142 -22.03 -13.78 -11.71
C GLY A 142 -20.65 -13.38 -11.13
N GLY A 143 -19.81 -12.66 -11.86
CA GLY A 143 -18.56 -12.07 -11.41
C GLY A 143 -18.77 -10.76 -10.63
N MET A 144 -19.70 -9.93 -11.04
CA MET A 144 -20.01 -8.66 -10.37
C MET A 144 -20.59 -8.85 -8.95
N MET A 145 -21.31 -9.93 -8.66
CA MET A 145 -21.77 -10.23 -7.30
C MET A 145 -20.63 -10.65 -6.34
N LYS A 146 -19.45 -11.04 -6.83
CA LYS A 146 -18.31 -11.41 -5.97
C LYS A 146 -17.43 -10.22 -5.58
N PHE A 147 -17.52 -9.08 -6.23
CA PHE A 147 -16.76 -7.88 -5.89
C PHE A 147 -17.26 -7.17 -4.62
N GLY A 148 -18.46 -7.44 -4.17
CA GLY A 148 -19.06 -6.85 -2.96
C GLY A 148 -18.78 -7.60 -1.67
N HIS A 149 -18.12 -8.76 -1.69
CA HIS A 149 -17.80 -9.48 -0.46
C HIS A 149 -16.56 -8.92 0.20
N ALA A 150 -16.67 -8.65 1.49
CA ALA A 150 -15.52 -8.29 2.31
C ALA A 150 -14.61 -9.52 2.46
N ASN A 151 -13.36 -9.41 1.97
CA ASN A 151 -12.33 -10.40 2.27
C ASN A 151 -11.79 -10.20 3.70
N ALA A 152 -12.67 -10.17 4.69
CA ALA A 152 -12.25 -10.08 6.08
C ALA A 152 -11.35 -11.28 6.42
N ARG A 153 -10.17 -11.01 6.94
CA ARG A 153 -9.29 -12.07 7.45
C ARG A 153 -9.91 -12.58 8.75
N VAL A 154 -10.49 -13.77 8.67
CA VAL A 154 -10.94 -14.48 9.85
C VAL A 154 -9.72 -15.07 10.54
N GLY A 155 -9.41 -14.64 11.76
CA GLY A 155 -8.32 -15.20 12.55
C GLY A 155 -8.54 -16.70 12.72
N SER A 156 -7.73 -17.53 12.07
CA SER A 156 -7.77 -18.98 12.27
C SER A 156 -7.31 -19.28 13.71
N GLY A 157 -8.09 -20.05 14.44
CA GLY A 157 -7.92 -20.30 15.88
C GLY A 157 -6.62 -20.99 16.34
N ARG A 158 -5.57 -21.02 15.51
CA ARG A 158 -4.28 -21.63 15.83
C ARG A 158 -3.25 -20.69 16.47
N ASP A 159 -3.35 -19.36 16.24
CA ASP A 159 -2.41 -18.38 16.79
C ASP A 159 -3.21 -17.29 17.53
N LYS A 160 -3.77 -17.64 18.70
CA LYS A 160 -4.41 -16.65 19.55
C LYS A 160 -3.37 -15.81 20.24
N VAL A 161 -3.37 -14.51 19.96
CA VAL A 161 -2.59 -13.51 20.69
C VAL A 161 -3.31 -13.18 21.99
N MET A 162 -2.62 -13.24 23.12
CA MET A 162 -3.14 -12.93 24.45
C MET A 162 -2.51 -11.63 24.98
N PHE A 163 -3.03 -11.07 26.08
CA PHE A 163 -2.42 -9.92 26.73
C PHE A 163 -1.00 -10.18 27.26
N SER A 164 -0.67 -11.46 27.53
CA SER A 164 0.68 -11.88 27.87
C SER A 164 1.71 -11.73 26.74
N ASP A 165 1.23 -11.67 25.50
CA ASP A 165 2.07 -11.50 24.31
C ASP A 165 2.29 -10.02 23.95
N VAL A 166 1.55 -9.12 24.61
CA VAL A 166 1.65 -7.67 24.47
C VAL A 166 2.44 -7.14 25.66
N ALA A 167 3.59 -6.55 25.41
CA ALA A 167 4.43 -5.94 26.43
C ALA A 167 4.32 -4.40 26.37
N GLY A 168 4.52 -3.74 27.52
CA GLY A 168 4.71 -2.30 27.62
C GLY A 168 3.49 -1.45 27.24
N ALA A 169 2.28 -1.88 27.58
CA ALA A 169 1.04 -1.14 27.39
C ALA A 169 0.05 -1.51 28.51
N ASP A 170 0.50 -1.37 29.76
CA ASP A 170 -0.25 -1.92 30.89
C ASP A 170 -1.50 -1.09 31.21
N GLU A 171 -1.46 0.23 31.03
CA GLU A 171 -2.60 1.10 31.19
C GLU A 171 -3.64 0.84 30.09
N GLU A 172 -3.21 0.73 28.83
CA GLU A 172 -4.09 0.43 27.71
C GLU A 172 -4.73 -0.97 27.85
N LYS A 173 -3.95 -1.94 28.34
CA LYS A 173 -4.47 -3.30 28.65
C LYS A 173 -5.54 -3.24 29.74
N ALA A 174 -5.32 -2.45 30.80
CA ALA A 174 -6.28 -2.28 31.89
C ALA A 174 -7.60 -1.66 31.40
N GLU A 175 -7.52 -0.64 30.52
CA GLU A 175 -8.72 -0.07 29.90
C GLU A 175 -9.44 -1.07 28.97
N LEU A 176 -8.68 -1.86 28.21
CA LEU A 176 -9.23 -2.86 27.30
C LEU A 176 -9.77 -4.09 28.05
N GLN A 177 -9.33 -4.37 29.28
CA GLN A 177 -9.83 -5.46 30.10
C GLN A 177 -11.33 -5.32 30.38
N GLU A 178 -11.85 -4.11 30.52
CA GLU A 178 -13.28 -3.87 30.66
C GLU A 178 -14.07 -4.36 29.43
N ILE A 179 -13.50 -4.23 28.24
CA ILE A 179 -14.10 -4.71 26.99
C ILE A 179 -14.10 -6.24 26.95
N VAL A 180 -12.98 -6.84 27.38
CA VAL A 180 -12.85 -8.31 27.49
C VAL A 180 -13.88 -8.87 28.46
N ASP A 181 -13.99 -8.27 29.65
CA ASP A 181 -14.94 -8.71 30.68
C ASP A 181 -16.39 -8.60 30.20
N PHE A 182 -16.69 -7.53 29.46
CA PHE A 182 -18.01 -7.37 28.87
C PHE A 182 -18.30 -8.46 27.82
N LEU A 183 -17.36 -8.73 26.91
CA LEU A 183 -17.55 -9.76 25.87
C LEU A 183 -17.71 -11.16 26.49
N ARG A 184 -17.07 -11.42 27.64
CA ARG A 184 -17.18 -12.67 28.38
C ARG A 184 -18.53 -12.81 29.12
N ASP A 185 -18.98 -11.75 29.80
CA ASP A 185 -20.23 -11.74 30.57
C ASP A 185 -21.05 -10.46 30.37
N PRO A 186 -21.76 -10.34 29.24
CA PRO A 186 -22.58 -9.17 28.94
C PRO A 186 -23.78 -9.01 29.95
N ALA A 187 -24.20 -10.11 30.60
CA ALA A 187 -25.34 -10.10 31.49
C ALA A 187 -25.07 -9.33 32.80
N LYS A 188 -23.84 -9.38 33.30
CA LYS A 188 -23.39 -8.64 34.48
C LYS A 188 -23.59 -7.13 34.30
N TYR A 189 -23.17 -6.58 33.17
CA TYR A 189 -23.24 -5.15 32.87
C TYR A 189 -24.69 -4.68 32.65
N ARG A 190 -25.47 -5.46 31.91
CA ARG A 190 -26.90 -5.17 31.67
C ARG A 190 -27.72 -5.09 32.94
N ARG A 191 -27.47 -5.97 33.92
CA ARG A 191 -28.18 -6.00 35.18
C ARG A 191 -28.04 -4.73 36.01
N ILE A 192 -26.87 -4.04 35.86
CA ILE A 192 -26.58 -2.77 36.56
C ILE A 192 -27.04 -1.57 35.73
N GLY A 193 -27.45 -1.77 34.47
CA GLY A 193 -27.85 -0.68 33.57
C GLY A 193 -26.69 0.05 32.88
N ALA A 194 -25.50 -0.53 32.92
CA ALA A 194 -24.32 0.06 32.25
C ALA A 194 -24.50 0.06 30.74
N ARG A 195 -24.17 1.18 30.11
CA ARG A 195 -24.09 1.29 28.63
C ARG A 195 -22.69 0.88 28.18
N ILE A 196 -22.65 -0.05 27.25
CA ILE A 196 -21.43 -0.62 26.72
C ILE A 196 -20.99 0.23 25.53
N PRO A 197 -19.69 0.53 25.40
CA PRO A 197 -19.18 1.19 24.20
C PRO A 197 -19.41 0.30 22.98
N LYS A 198 -20.00 0.86 21.92
CA LYS A 198 -20.18 0.16 20.65
C LYS A 198 -18.89 0.11 19.86
N GLY A 199 -18.03 1.13 20.03
CA GLY A 199 -16.78 1.24 19.31
C GLY A 199 -15.64 1.77 20.17
N VAL A 200 -14.46 1.25 19.90
CA VAL A 200 -13.18 1.63 20.51
C VAL A 200 -12.23 2.08 19.43
N LEU A 201 -11.70 3.30 19.56
CA LEU A 201 -10.70 3.84 18.66
C LEU A 201 -9.33 3.79 19.32
N LEU A 202 -8.39 3.05 18.72
CA LEU A 202 -6.98 3.03 19.10
C LEU A 202 -6.24 4.12 18.32
N VAL A 203 -5.65 5.07 19.03
CA VAL A 203 -4.96 6.23 18.45
C VAL A 203 -3.49 6.19 18.86
N GLY A 204 -2.57 6.44 17.94
CA GLY A 204 -1.14 6.53 18.29
C GLY A 204 -0.23 6.43 17.08
N PRO A 205 1.07 6.66 17.26
CA PRO A 205 2.06 6.56 16.20
C PRO A 205 2.08 5.18 15.53
N PRO A 206 2.55 5.06 14.28
CA PRO A 206 2.74 3.76 13.64
C PRO A 206 3.73 2.91 14.44
N GLY A 207 3.55 1.58 14.41
CA GLY A 207 4.47 0.65 15.09
C GLY A 207 4.26 0.47 16.59
N THR A 208 3.29 1.16 17.23
CA THR A 208 3.03 1.06 18.67
C THR A 208 2.21 -0.17 19.09
N GLY A 209 1.81 -1.04 18.15
CA GLY A 209 1.14 -2.30 18.48
C GLY A 209 -0.40 -2.24 18.53
N LYS A 210 -1.05 -1.20 17.96
CA LYS A 210 -2.51 -1.04 17.94
C LYS A 210 -3.25 -2.27 17.42
N THR A 211 -2.82 -2.82 16.30
CA THR A 211 -3.39 -4.03 15.69
C THR A 211 -3.16 -5.27 16.58
N LEU A 212 -1.99 -5.35 17.24
CA LEU A 212 -1.65 -6.42 18.16
C LEU A 212 -2.55 -6.39 19.40
N LEU A 213 -2.77 -5.20 19.99
CA LEU A 213 -3.69 -4.99 21.11
C LEU A 213 -5.12 -5.42 20.76
N ALA A 214 -5.63 -5.03 19.58
CA ALA A 214 -6.98 -5.43 19.15
C ALA A 214 -7.11 -6.95 19.01
N ARG A 215 -6.08 -7.62 18.49
CA ARG A 215 -6.02 -9.08 18.40
C ARG A 215 -5.97 -9.73 19.79
N ALA A 216 -5.22 -9.14 20.71
CA ALA A 216 -5.10 -9.63 22.08
C ALA A 216 -6.44 -9.53 22.83
N VAL A 217 -7.21 -8.45 22.65
CA VAL A 217 -8.57 -8.33 23.20
C VAL A 217 -9.47 -9.48 22.73
N ALA A 218 -9.43 -9.77 21.42
CA ALA A 218 -10.23 -10.86 20.85
C ALA A 218 -9.79 -12.25 21.37
N GLY A 219 -8.47 -12.47 21.47
CA GLY A 219 -7.92 -13.69 22.04
C GLY A 219 -8.27 -13.88 23.52
N GLU A 220 -8.12 -12.82 24.31
CA GLU A 220 -8.42 -12.81 25.74
C GLU A 220 -9.91 -13.01 26.00
N ALA A 221 -10.78 -12.35 25.22
CA ALA A 221 -12.22 -12.56 25.29
C ALA A 221 -12.69 -13.89 24.68
N ASN A 222 -11.82 -14.58 23.93
CA ASN A 222 -12.13 -15.81 23.18
C ASN A 222 -13.29 -15.63 22.19
N VAL A 223 -13.31 -14.53 21.46
CA VAL A 223 -14.33 -14.19 20.46
C VAL A 223 -13.76 -14.17 19.05
N GLN A 224 -14.65 -14.19 18.05
CA GLN A 224 -14.26 -14.11 16.64
C GLN A 224 -13.65 -12.74 16.33
N PHE A 225 -12.53 -12.72 15.60
CA PHE A 225 -11.84 -11.52 15.15
C PHE A 225 -11.95 -11.38 13.64
N LEU A 226 -12.62 -10.33 13.17
CA LEU A 226 -12.80 -10.00 11.75
C LEU A 226 -12.00 -8.73 11.45
N SER A 227 -10.89 -8.87 10.74
CA SER A 227 -9.99 -7.75 10.42
C SER A 227 -10.06 -7.34 8.96
N ILE A 228 -10.10 -6.04 8.72
CA ILE A 228 -10.05 -5.41 7.40
C ILE A 228 -9.23 -4.12 7.48
N SER A 229 -8.57 -3.73 6.38
CA SER A 229 -7.98 -2.39 6.26
C SER A 229 -9.01 -1.38 5.77
N GLY A 230 -8.97 -0.16 6.29
CA GLY A 230 -9.78 0.95 5.78
C GLY A 230 -9.57 1.20 4.29
N SER A 231 -8.36 0.95 3.79
CA SER A 231 -8.05 1.03 2.36
C SER A 231 -8.81 0.02 1.50
N ASP A 232 -9.18 -1.14 2.05
CA ASP A 232 -9.95 -2.18 1.33
C ASP A 232 -11.39 -1.75 1.02
N PHE A 233 -11.87 -0.69 1.66
CA PHE A 233 -13.19 -0.11 1.37
C PHE A 233 -13.15 0.94 0.26
N VAL A 234 -11.95 1.42 -0.13
CA VAL A 234 -11.80 2.45 -1.15
C VAL A 234 -11.58 1.77 -2.50
N GLU A 235 -12.56 1.88 -3.38
CA GLU A 235 -12.56 1.28 -4.72
C GLU A 235 -12.88 2.33 -5.79
N LEU A 236 -12.60 2.01 -7.05
CA LEU A 236 -12.90 2.91 -8.17
C LEU A 236 -14.38 2.91 -8.58
N TYR A 237 -15.15 1.92 -8.13
CA TYR A 237 -16.55 1.75 -8.51
C TYR A 237 -17.48 2.15 -7.36
N VAL A 238 -18.36 3.10 -7.63
CA VAL A 238 -19.32 3.63 -6.65
C VAL A 238 -20.20 2.53 -6.06
N GLY A 239 -20.27 2.48 -4.74
CA GLY A 239 -21.13 1.56 -3.96
C GLY A 239 -20.52 0.22 -3.57
N ILE A 240 -19.34 -0.15 -4.07
CA ILE A 240 -18.66 -1.40 -3.68
C ILE A 240 -18.19 -1.32 -2.23
N GLY A 241 -17.59 -0.19 -1.83
CA GLY A 241 -17.15 0.03 -0.44
C GLY A 241 -18.30 -0.09 0.55
N ALA A 242 -19.43 0.54 0.27
CA ALA A 242 -20.63 0.44 1.11
C ALA A 242 -21.19 -1.00 1.17
N SER A 243 -21.08 -1.77 0.09
CA SER A 243 -21.49 -3.18 0.09
C SER A 243 -20.56 -4.04 0.95
N ARG A 244 -19.25 -3.79 0.92
CA ARG A 244 -18.27 -4.50 1.77
C ARG A 244 -18.49 -4.19 3.25
N VAL A 245 -18.79 -2.94 3.59
CA VAL A 245 -19.15 -2.57 4.96
C VAL A 245 -20.34 -3.40 5.43
N ARG A 246 -21.45 -3.44 4.67
CA ARG A 246 -22.63 -4.24 5.02
C ARG A 246 -22.31 -5.72 5.20
N ASP A 247 -21.58 -6.31 4.28
CA ASP A 247 -21.20 -7.73 4.32
C ASP A 247 -20.34 -8.05 5.55
N LEU A 248 -19.37 -7.19 5.90
CA LEU A 248 -18.54 -7.33 7.10
C LEU A 248 -19.39 -7.33 8.37
N PHE A 249 -20.31 -6.36 8.48
CA PHE A 249 -21.18 -6.25 9.65
C PHE A 249 -22.18 -7.40 9.75
N GLU A 250 -22.70 -7.90 8.62
CA GLU A 250 -23.51 -9.11 8.60
C GLU A 250 -22.73 -10.36 9.01
N GLN A 251 -21.47 -10.50 8.55
CA GLN A 251 -20.61 -11.60 8.99
C GLN A 251 -20.38 -11.56 10.49
N ALA A 252 -20.10 -10.39 11.06
CA ALA A 252 -19.90 -10.22 12.50
C ALA A 252 -21.17 -10.59 13.30
N LYS A 253 -22.34 -10.16 12.86
CA LYS A 253 -23.61 -10.52 13.49
C LYS A 253 -23.87 -12.03 13.49
N ARG A 254 -23.52 -12.72 12.40
CA ARG A 254 -23.65 -14.18 12.29
C ARG A 254 -22.69 -14.95 13.19
N SER A 255 -21.54 -14.36 13.53
CA SER A 255 -20.49 -14.96 14.35
C SER A 255 -20.40 -14.39 15.77
N ALA A 256 -21.42 -13.64 16.20
CA ALA A 256 -21.44 -13.05 17.53
C ALA A 256 -21.35 -14.10 18.67
N PRO A 257 -20.58 -13.83 19.75
CA PRO A 257 -19.84 -12.60 20.02
C PRO A 257 -18.59 -12.43 19.15
N ALA A 258 -18.37 -11.21 18.61
CA ALA A 258 -17.30 -10.94 17.65
C ALA A 258 -16.73 -9.52 17.80
N ILE A 259 -15.49 -9.35 17.38
CA ILE A 259 -14.85 -8.04 17.21
C ILE A 259 -14.64 -7.80 15.72
N ILE A 260 -15.14 -6.66 15.22
CA ILE A 260 -14.75 -6.09 13.94
C ILE A 260 -13.54 -5.16 14.19
N PHE A 261 -12.45 -5.39 13.48
CA PHE A 261 -11.29 -4.51 13.55
C PHE A 261 -11.05 -3.83 12.19
N ILE A 262 -11.03 -2.50 12.19
CA ILE A 262 -10.76 -1.69 11.01
C ILE A 262 -9.43 -0.98 11.22
N ASP A 263 -8.40 -1.45 10.54
CA ASP A 263 -7.08 -0.78 10.56
C ASP A 263 -7.08 0.41 9.61
N GLU A 264 -6.27 1.42 9.88
CA GLU A 264 -6.17 2.63 9.06
C GLU A 264 -7.54 3.24 8.72
N ILE A 265 -8.39 3.42 9.74
CA ILE A 265 -9.76 3.94 9.54
C ILE A 265 -9.79 5.33 8.87
N ASP A 266 -8.71 6.09 8.96
CA ASP A 266 -8.52 7.39 8.32
C ASP A 266 -8.55 7.33 6.79
N ALA A 267 -8.30 6.17 6.17
CA ALA A 267 -8.47 5.98 4.73
C ALA A 267 -9.91 6.24 4.27
N VAL A 268 -10.91 5.91 5.12
CA VAL A 268 -12.36 6.08 4.84
C VAL A 268 -12.96 7.21 5.67
N GLY A 269 -12.49 7.36 6.91
CA GLY A 269 -13.07 8.24 7.93
C GLY A 269 -12.62 9.69 7.87
N ARG A 270 -11.94 10.15 6.84
CA ARG A 270 -11.42 11.51 6.72
C ARG A 270 -12.53 12.55 6.61
N ARG A 271 -12.32 13.75 7.23
CA ARG A 271 -13.23 14.92 7.15
C ARG A 271 -13.58 15.28 5.71
N ARG A 272 -14.81 15.73 5.49
CA ARG A 272 -15.32 16.18 4.20
C ARG A 272 -14.55 17.40 3.72
N GLY A 273 -13.94 17.34 2.55
CA GLY A 273 -13.26 18.45 1.89
C GLY A 273 -14.06 18.90 0.68
N ALA A 274 -14.09 20.21 0.42
CA ALA A 274 -14.68 20.81 -0.78
C ALA A 274 -13.74 20.57 -1.99
N GLY A 275 -13.50 19.30 -2.40
CA GLY A 275 -12.69 18.97 -3.58
C GLY A 275 -13.56 18.52 -4.74
N MET A 276 -13.36 19.11 -5.93
CA MET A 276 -13.98 18.67 -7.19
C MET A 276 -13.22 17.46 -7.75
N GLY A 277 -13.70 16.22 -7.43
CA GLY A 277 -13.15 15.00 -8.04
C GLY A 277 -13.96 13.75 -7.68
N GLY A 278 -14.31 12.93 -8.67
CA GLY A 278 -15.23 11.78 -8.56
C GLY A 278 -14.82 10.63 -7.62
N GLY A 279 -13.68 10.71 -6.94
CA GLY A 279 -13.26 9.74 -5.91
C GLY A 279 -13.73 10.10 -4.49
N HIS A 280 -14.32 11.27 -4.29
CA HIS A 280 -14.81 11.71 -2.99
C HIS A 280 -16.19 11.13 -2.66
N ASP A 281 -17.06 10.98 -3.65
CA ASP A 281 -18.44 10.49 -3.47
C ASP A 281 -18.49 9.05 -2.97
N GLU A 282 -17.56 8.20 -3.39
CA GLU A 282 -17.51 6.81 -2.95
C GLU A 282 -17.07 6.67 -1.50
N ARG A 283 -16.04 7.44 -1.09
CA ARG A 283 -15.57 7.45 0.31
C ARG A 283 -16.66 7.97 1.26
N GLU A 284 -17.37 9.03 0.87
CA GLU A 284 -18.48 9.56 1.66
C GLU A 284 -19.63 8.55 1.78
N GLN A 285 -19.96 7.85 0.69
CA GLN A 285 -20.98 6.82 0.71
C GLN A 285 -20.58 5.66 1.62
N THR A 286 -19.32 5.26 1.58
CA THR A 286 -18.77 4.20 2.43
C THR A 286 -18.74 4.62 3.90
N LEU A 287 -18.29 5.84 4.20
CA LEU A 287 -18.34 6.40 5.54
C LEU A 287 -19.78 6.45 6.08
N ASN A 288 -20.71 6.97 5.29
CA ASN A 288 -22.11 7.04 5.69
C ASN A 288 -22.69 5.64 5.96
N GLN A 289 -22.34 4.63 5.15
CA GLN A 289 -22.75 3.26 5.40
C GLN A 289 -22.15 2.71 6.71
N LEU A 290 -20.86 3.00 6.98
CA LEU A 290 -20.22 2.61 8.25
C LEU A 290 -20.96 3.23 9.46
N LEU A 291 -21.30 4.51 9.37
CA LEU A 291 -22.05 5.21 10.41
C LEU A 291 -23.44 4.59 10.61
N VAL A 292 -24.15 4.25 9.53
CA VAL A 292 -25.46 3.59 9.57
C VAL A 292 -25.37 2.21 10.22
N GLU A 293 -24.37 1.41 9.86
CA GLU A 293 -24.19 0.09 10.47
C GLU A 293 -23.86 0.18 11.96
N MET A 294 -22.98 1.13 12.36
CA MET A 294 -22.67 1.34 13.78
C MET A 294 -23.89 1.83 14.58
N ASP A 295 -24.70 2.73 14.01
CA ASP A 295 -25.92 3.19 14.66
C ASP A 295 -26.97 2.07 14.74
N GLY A 296 -27.01 1.19 13.74
CA GLY A 296 -27.93 0.05 13.62
C GLY A 296 -27.66 -1.10 14.57
N PHE A 297 -26.53 -1.12 15.28
CA PHE A 297 -26.27 -2.12 16.32
C PHE A 297 -27.14 -1.86 17.56
N GLY A 298 -27.86 -2.89 17.97
CA GLY A 298 -28.48 -2.96 19.28
C GLY A 298 -27.45 -3.27 20.37
N SER A 299 -27.72 -2.82 21.59
CA SER A 299 -26.89 -3.16 22.77
C SER A 299 -26.79 -4.68 23.04
N ASN A 300 -27.52 -5.50 22.29
CA ASN A 300 -27.63 -6.94 22.45
C ASN A 300 -26.91 -7.78 21.38
N ASP A 301 -26.35 -7.15 20.37
CA ASP A 301 -25.83 -7.89 19.21
C ASP A 301 -24.48 -8.59 19.49
N GLY A 302 -23.83 -8.32 20.63
CA GLY A 302 -22.58 -8.99 21.02
C GLY A 302 -21.40 -8.68 20.10
N VAL A 303 -21.48 -7.61 19.31
CA VAL A 303 -20.41 -7.18 18.40
C VAL A 303 -19.84 -5.85 18.87
N ILE A 304 -18.50 -5.76 18.93
CA ILE A 304 -17.78 -4.52 19.21
C ILE A 304 -16.96 -4.16 17.99
N VAL A 305 -16.98 -2.88 17.61
CA VAL A 305 -16.15 -2.35 16.53
C VAL A 305 -14.90 -1.70 17.12
N MET A 306 -13.73 -2.21 16.79
CA MET A 306 -12.47 -1.58 17.13
C MET A 306 -11.88 -0.97 15.85
N ALA A 307 -11.29 0.22 15.94
CA ALA A 307 -10.57 0.81 14.82
C ALA A 307 -9.22 1.35 15.27
N ALA A 308 -8.27 1.41 14.35
CA ALA A 308 -6.96 2.01 14.58
C ALA A 308 -6.70 3.15 13.60
N THR A 309 -6.06 4.21 14.09
CA THR A 309 -5.58 5.32 13.28
C THR A 309 -4.26 5.88 13.82
N ASN A 310 -3.43 6.38 12.93
CA ASN A 310 -2.25 7.16 13.32
C ASN A 310 -2.58 8.67 13.42
N ARG A 311 -3.75 9.08 12.90
CA ARG A 311 -4.12 10.48 12.74
C ARG A 311 -5.58 10.73 13.14
N ARG A 312 -5.81 11.00 14.41
CA ARG A 312 -7.13 11.34 14.92
C ARG A 312 -7.65 12.67 14.38
N ASP A 313 -6.75 13.62 14.15
CA ASP A 313 -7.02 14.99 13.73
C ASP A 313 -7.78 15.09 12.40
N ILE A 314 -7.56 14.15 11.49
CA ILE A 314 -8.19 14.12 10.17
C ILE A 314 -9.53 13.37 10.13
N LEU A 315 -9.91 12.67 11.22
CA LEU A 315 -11.16 11.91 11.25
C LEU A 315 -12.39 12.83 11.27
N ASP A 316 -13.47 12.38 10.60
CA ASP A 316 -14.77 13.04 10.66
C ASP A 316 -15.32 13.01 12.09
N PRO A 317 -15.68 14.15 12.68
CA PRO A 317 -16.24 14.21 14.03
C PRO A 317 -17.47 13.35 14.24
N ALA A 318 -18.18 12.99 13.16
CA ALA A 318 -19.33 12.09 13.23
C ALA A 318 -18.95 10.68 13.70
N LEU A 319 -17.72 10.21 13.42
CA LEU A 319 -17.23 8.92 13.91
C LEU A 319 -17.00 8.91 15.43
N LEU A 320 -16.67 10.07 16.01
CA LEU A 320 -16.31 10.23 17.41
C LEU A 320 -17.51 10.57 18.31
N ARG A 321 -18.75 10.56 17.77
CA ARG A 321 -19.96 10.83 18.55
C ARG A 321 -20.32 9.64 19.44
N PRO A 322 -20.94 9.89 20.61
CA PRO A 322 -21.44 8.81 21.46
C PRO A 322 -22.34 7.82 20.71
N GLY A 323 -22.12 6.53 20.96
CA GLY A 323 -22.79 5.43 20.24
C GLY A 323 -22.06 4.94 18.99
N ARG A 324 -20.89 5.48 18.67
CA ARG A 324 -19.99 5.07 17.60
C ARG A 324 -18.61 4.73 18.18
N PHE A 325 -17.55 5.48 17.88
CA PHE A 325 -16.26 5.35 18.58
C PHE A 325 -16.26 6.25 19.81
N ASP A 326 -16.98 5.84 20.80
CA ASP A 326 -17.19 6.58 22.03
C ASP A 326 -16.09 6.39 23.09
N ARG A 327 -15.27 5.34 22.94
CA ARG A 327 -14.06 5.16 23.73
C ARG A 327 -12.83 5.34 22.85
N GLN A 328 -11.88 6.18 23.29
CA GLN A 328 -10.62 6.45 22.59
C GLN A 328 -9.48 6.08 23.53
N ILE A 329 -8.61 5.18 23.06
CA ILE A 329 -7.44 4.71 23.80
C ILE A 329 -6.20 5.16 23.05
N TYR A 330 -5.33 5.88 23.75
CA TYR A 330 -4.10 6.41 23.19
C TYR A 330 -2.97 5.41 23.44
N VAL A 331 -2.42 4.84 22.38
CA VAL A 331 -1.29 3.91 22.41
C VAL A 331 -0.03 4.69 22.08
N ASN A 332 0.63 5.16 23.11
CA ASN A 332 1.82 6.01 22.99
C ASN A 332 3.08 5.18 22.68
N VAL A 333 4.19 5.89 22.43
CA VAL A 333 5.52 5.27 22.37
C VAL A 333 5.86 4.76 23.76
N PRO A 334 6.40 3.53 23.90
CA PRO A 334 6.68 2.92 25.21
C PRO A 334 7.79 3.67 25.97
N ASP A 335 7.65 3.75 27.28
CA ASP A 335 8.69 4.18 28.21
C ASP A 335 9.83 3.18 28.32
N VAL A 336 10.88 3.47 29.11
CA VAL A 336 12.03 2.58 29.28
C VAL A 336 11.62 1.17 29.74
N GLY A 337 10.70 1.09 30.71
CA GLY A 337 10.20 -0.20 31.21
C GLY A 337 9.44 -0.99 30.16
N GLY A 338 8.59 -0.29 29.41
CA GLY A 338 7.85 -0.86 28.28
C GLY A 338 8.78 -1.33 27.16
N ARG A 339 9.80 -0.55 26.80
CA ARG A 339 10.80 -0.96 25.81
C ARG A 339 11.56 -2.19 26.24
N GLU A 340 11.99 -2.26 27.50
CA GLU A 340 12.66 -3.45 28.06
C GLU A 340 11.74 -4.69 27.99
N ALA A 341 10.47 -4.54 28.37
CA ALA A 341 9.50 -5.63 28.30
C ALA A 341 9.25 -6.10 26.86
N ILE A 342 9.15 -5.17 25.90
CA ILE A 342 9.01 -5.47 24.47
C ILE A 342 10.25 -6.21 23.95
N LEU A 343 11.46 -5.72 24.27
CA LEU A 343 12.71 -6.39 23.90
C LEU A 343 12.75 -7.82 24.43
N ARG A 344 12.34 -8.06 25.68
CA ARG A 344 12.28 -9.41 26.26
C ARG A 344 11.31 -10.32 25.50
N VAL A 345 10.16 -9.80 25.05
CA VAL A 345 9.21 -10.61 24.26
C VAL A 345 9.81 -11.01 22.93
N HIS A 346 10.41 -10.06 22.19
CA HIS A 346 11.02 -10.34 20.89
C HIS A 346 12.35 -11.09 20.95
N ALA A 347 12.95 -11.17 22.15
CA ALA A 347 14.15 -11.96 22.40
C ALA A 347 13.90 -13.44 22.69
N ARG A 348 12.64 -13.87 22.92
CA ARG A 348 12.31 -15.25 23.31
C ARG A 348 12.82 -16.31 22.33
N ASP A 349 12.79 -16.00 21.04
CA ASP A 349 13.20 -16.91 19.96
C ASP A 349 14.64 -16.63 19.45
N LYS A 350 15.42 -15.82 20.17
CA LYS A 350 16.76 -15.42 19.78
C LYS A 350 17.78 -15.88 20.82
N GLN A 351 18.97 -16.25 20.37
CA GLN A 351 20.06 -16.63 21.26
C GLN A 351 20.87 -15.38 21.61
N LEU A 352 20.68 -14.89 22.83
CA LEU A 352 21.45 -13.78 23.38
C LEU A 352 22.65 -14.34 24.19
N SER A 353 23.74 -13.62 24.17
CA SER A 353 24.89 -13.84 25.06
C SER A 353 24.60 -13.28 26.47
N ASP A 354 25.28 -13.75 27.47
CA ASP A 354 25.12 -13.31 28.88
C ASP A 354 25.55 -11.85 29.11
N ASP A 355 26.31 -11.26 28.18
CA ASP A 355 26.73 -9.85 28.20
C ASP A 355 25.64 -8.86 27.78
N VAL A 356 24.50 -9.33 27.21
CA VAL A 356 23.44 -8.46 26.69
C VAL A 356 22.52 -7.98 27.80
N ASP A 357 22.64 -6.72 28.17
CA ASP A 357 21.69 -6.05 29.06
C ASP A 357 20.56 -5.33 28.25
N LEU A 358 19.38 -5.95 28.23
CA LEU A 358 18.21 -5.39 27.53
C LEU A 358 17.73 -4.07 28.15
N ARG A 359 18.02 -3.82 29.43
CA ARG A 359 17.64 -2.56 30.07
C ARG A 359 18.50 -1.39 29.57
N THR A 360 19.78 -1.63 29.39
CA THR A 360 20.69 -0.65 28.78
C THR A 360 20.31 -0.37 27.34
N VAL A 361 19.96 -1.41 26.56
CA VAL A 361 19.44 -1.25 25.20
C VAL A 361 18.13 -0.43 25.20
N ALA A 362 17.23 -0.69 26.15
CA ALA A 362 15.97 0.06 26.27
C ALA A 362 16.19 1.55 26.58
N ARG A 363 17.19 1.89 27.40
CA ARG A 363 17.59 3.31 27.65
C ARG A 363 18.10 3.97 26.38
N ALA A 364 18.96 3.30 25.65
CA ALA A 364 19.58 3.80 24.42
C ALA A 364 18.60 3.94 23.23
N THR A 365 17.42 3.38 23.33
CA THR A 365 16.40 3.39 22.27
C THR A 365 15.20 4.28 22.61
N ALA A 366 15.46 5.44 23.23
CA ALA A 366 14.44 6.44 23.52
C ALA A 366 13.66 6.80 22.22
N GLY A 367 12.33 6.82 22.31
CA GLY A 367 11.46 7.13 21.19
C GLY A 367 11.22 5.97 20.21
N PHE A 368 11.82 4.78 20.40
CA PHE A 368 11.54 3.61 19.58
C PHE A 368 10.16 3.05 19.89
N THR A 369 9.47 2.65 18.83
CA THR A 369 8.21 1.91 18.89
C THR A 369 8.45 0.41 19.04
N GLY A 370 7.39 -0.36 19.32
CA GLY A 370 7.50 -1.82 19.38
C GLY A 370 8.04 -2.44 18.08
N ALA A 371 7.65 -1.91 16.93
CA ALA A 371 8.12 -2.35 15.62
C ALA A 371 9.62 -2.02 15.41
N ASP A 372 10.09 -0.87 15.90
CA ASP A 372 11.50 -0.50 15.82
C ASP A 372 12.36 -1.42 16.68
N LEU A 373 11.87 -1.79 17.87
CA LEU A 373 12.56 -2.72 18.79
C LEU A 373 12.60 -4.16 18.24
N GLU A 374 11.52 -4.62 17.59
CA GLU A 374 11.51 -5.89 16.87
C GLU A 374 12.55 -5.90 15.75
N ASN A 375 12.55 -4.82 14.94
CA ASN A 375 13.53 -4.64 13.86
C ASN A 375 14.96 -4.58 14.39
N LEU A 376 15.20 -3.88 15.51
CA LEU A 376 16.51 -3.81 16.16
C LEU A 376 17.06 -5.19 16.49
N LEU A 377 16.28 -6.02 17.18
CA LEU A 377 16.68 -7.38 17.52
C LEU A 377 16.90 -8.27 16.30
N ASN A 378 16.09 -8.08 15.25
CA ASN A 378 16.29 -8.78 14.00
C ASN A 378 17.59 -8.34 13.29
N GLU A 379 17.90 -7.04 13.28
CA GLU A 379 19.14 -6.52 12.71
C GLU A 379 20.37 -7.00 13.50
N ALA A 380 20.29 -7.06 14.83
CA ALA A 380 21.34 -7.61 15.67
C ALA A 380 21.62 -9.08 15.33
N ALA A 381 20.56 -9.88 15.14
CA ALA A 381 20.68 -11.27 14.71
C ALA A 381 21.34 -11.39 13.32
N LEU A 382 20.93 -10.55 12.36
CA LEU A 382 21.53 -10.52 11.03
C LEU A 382 23.00 -10.10 11.03
N ILE A 383 23.37 -9.15 11.88
CA ILE A 383 24.78 -8.72 12.06
C ILE A 383 25.60 -9.87 12.67
N SER A 384 25.08 -10.55 13.71
CA SER A 384 25.74 -11.68 14.34
C SER A 384 25.95 -12.82 13.35
N ALA A 385 24.93 -13.17 12.57
CA ALA A 385 25.04 -14.20 11.53
C ALA A 385 26.08 -13.84 10.47
N ARG A 386 26.15 -12.57 10.05
CA ARG A 386 27.16 -12.09 9.08
C ARG A 386 28.58 -12.17 9.63
N LYS A 387 28.74 -11.92 10.93
CA LYS A 387 30.02 -12.04 11.63
C LYS A 387 30.35 -13.50 12.02
N ASN A 388 29.53 -14.50 11.66
CA ASN A 388 29.64 -15.91 12.04
C ASN A 388 29.65 -16.12 13.55
N LEU A 389 28.96 -15.30 14.31
CA LEU A 389 28.79 -15.45 15.74
C LEU A 389 27.59 -16.36 16.03
N PRO A 390 27.70 -17.30 17.02
CA PRO A 390 26.59 -18.22 17.34
C PRO A 390 25.45 -17.55 18.11
N VAL A 391 25.72 -16.40 18.74
CA VAL A 391 24.79 -15.66 19.60
C VAL A 391 24.86 -14.17 19.32
N ILE A 392 23.83 -13.44 19.72
CA ILE A 392 23.82 -11.98 19.69
C ILE A 392 24.58 -11.47 20.91
N THR A 393 25.65 -10.71 20.70
CA THR A 393 26.45 -10.08 21.76
C THR A 393 26.02 -8.61 21.94
N MET A 394 26.42 -7.99 23.07
CA MET A 394 26.15 -6.56 23.30
C MET A 394 26.72 -5.70 22.18
N GLN A 395 27.92 -6.00 21.68
CA GLN A 395 28.53 -5.29 20.54
C GLN A 395 27.66 -5.36 19.25
N THR A 396 27.07 -6.52 18.95
CA THR A 396 26.21 -6.64 17.77
C THR A 396 24.86 -5.94 17.97
N MET A 397 24.41 -5.80 19.20
CA MET A 397 23.25 -5.01 19.58
C MET A 397 23.51 -3.51 19.37
N GLU A 398 24.65 -3.02 19.79
CA GLU A 398 25.10 -1.64 19.56
C GLU A 398 25.22 -1.29 18.08
N ASP A 399 25.86 -2.18 17.31
CA ASP A 399 25.95 -2.03 15.85
C ASP A 399 24.56 -1.96 15.20
N ALA A 400 23.59 -2.72 15.73
CA ALA A 400 22.22 -2.71 15.27
C ALA A 400 21.49 -1.40 15.64
N VAL A 401 21.67 -0.89 16.86
CA VAL A 401 21.13 0.42 17.28
C VAL A 401 21.64 1.51 16.34
N LEU A 402 22.95 1.55 16.10
CA LEU A 402 23.55 2.50 15.17
C LEU A 402 23.00 2.37 13.75
N LYS A 403 22.80 1.14 13.28
CA LYS A 403 22.26 0.87 11.96
C LYS A 403 20.79 1.30 11.82
N VAL A 404 19.98 1.12 12.85
CA VAL A 404 18.58 1.53 12.83
C VAL A 404 18.44 3.06 12.89
N ILE A 405 19.25 3.74 13.72
CA ILE A 405 19.23 5.20 13.88
C ILE A 405 19.81 5.91 12.64
N ALA A 406 21.01 5.50 12.21
CA ALA A 406 21.82 6.24 11.23
C ALA A 406 21.89 5.56 9.85
N GLY A 407 21.41 4.33 9.72
CA GLY A 407 21.53 3.54 8.50
C GLY A 407 22.83 2.74 8.39
N PRO A 408 23.00 1.98 7.30
CA PRO A 408 24.17 1.14 7.08
C PRO A 408 25.45 1.97 6.83
N GLU A 409 26.61 1.44 7.25
CA GLU A 409 27.92 2.02 6.93
C GLU A 409 28.18 2.03 5.43
N LYS A 410 28.73 3.14 4.93
CA LYS A 410 29.11 3.32 3.52
C LYS A 410 30.64 3.34 3.37
N ARG A 411 31.30 2.20 3.56
CA ARG A 411 32.77 2.09 3.44
C ARG A 411 33.30 2.23 2.00
N SER A 412 32.42 2.18 1.00
CA SER A 412 32.80 2.34 -0.41
C SER A 412 32.93 3.80 -0.88
N LEU A 413 32.51 4.76 -0.06
CA LEU A 413 32.74 6.17 -0.35
C LEU A 413 34.23 6.48 -0.26
N VAL A 414 34.83 6.88 -1.38
CA VAL A 414 36.20 7.39 -1.39
C VAL A 414 36.18 8.76 -0.70
N ASN A 415 36.47 8.76 0.60
CA ASN A 415 36.60 9.99 1.37
C ASN A 415 37.89 10.68 0.97
N ILE A 416 37.78 11.86 0.36
CA ILE A 416 38.90 12.76 0.14
C ILE A 416 39.37 13.26 1.50
N GLU A 417 40.66 13.32 1.76
CA GLU A 417 41.23 13.72 3.07
C GLU A 417 40.71 15.08 3.55
N ARG A 418 40.47 16.01 2.59
CA ARG A 418 39.82 17.28 2.88
C ARG A 418 38.43 17.12 3.50
N ASP A 419 37.61 16.24 2.93
CA ASP A 419 36.22 16.05 3.40
C ASP A 419 36.20 15.33 4.77
N ARG A 420 37.12 14.40 5.01
CA ARG A 420 37.32 13.78 6.31
C ARG A 420 37.65 14.81 7.39
N ARG A 421 38.55 15.75 7.07
CA ARG A 421 38.93 16.82 7.99
C ARG A 421 37.76 17.75 8.30
N ILE A 422 36.99 18.14 7.28
CA ILE A 422 35.78 18.97 7.49
C ILE A 422 34.79 18.24 8.38
N THR A 423 34.53 16.95 8.10
CA THR A 423 33.59 16.15 8.91
C THR A 423 34.08 15.99 10.35
N ALA A 424 35.36 15.75 10.58
CA ALA A 424 35.91 15.61 11.92
C ALA A 424 35.75 16.89 12.75
N ILE A 425 36.04 18.05 12.17
CA ILE A 425 35.84 19.35 12.82
C ILE A 425 34.34 19.61 13.08
N HIS A 426 33.51 19.29 12.12
CA HIS A 426 32.05 19.44 12.24
C HIS A 426 31.46 18.63 13.41
N GLU A 427 31.76 17.33 13.47
CA GLU A 427 31.29 16.44 14.54
C GLU A 427 31.90 16.81 15.91
N ALA A 428 33.16 17.19 15.93
CA ALA A 428 33.80 17.69 17.15
C ALA A 428 33.10 18.97 17.65
N GLY A 429 32.67 19.85 16.75
CA GLY A 429 31.92 21.07 17.09
C GLY A 429 30.61 20.77 17.80
N HIS A 430 29.83 19.81 17.33
CA HIS A 430 28.61 19.36 18.00
C HIS A 430 28.89 18.79 19.38
N ALA A 431 29.91 17.93 19.49
CA ALA A 431 30.26 17.28 20.73
C ALA A 431 30.74 18.25 21.81
N VAL A 432 31.64 19.18 21.47
CA VAL A 432 32.15 20.18 22.41
C VAL A 432 31.02 21.11 22.86
N ALA A 433 30.17 21.59 21.93
CA ALA A 433 29.01 22.40 22.30
C ALA A 433 28.07 21.66 23.26
N ALA A 434 27.77 20.38 23.00
CA ALA A 434 26.91 19.57 23.86
C ALA A 434 27.49 19.38 25.28
N TYR A 435 28.81 19.17 25.41
CA TYR A 435 29.45 18.93 26.70
C TYR A 435 29.36 20.11 27.68
N PHE A 436 29.49 21.34 27.18
CA PHE A 436 29.45 22.54 28.01
C PHE A 436 28.05 23.06 28.30
N LEU A 437 27.01 22.43 27.75
CA LEU A 437 25.62 22.79 27.97
C LEU A 437 24.94 21.77 28.90
N SER A 438 24.81 22.10 30.17
CA SER A 438 24.31 21.17 31.21
C SER A 438 22.86 20.69 31.01
N THR A 439 22.12 21.31 30.10
CA THR A 439 20.75 20.92 29.76
C THR A 439 20.70 19.87 28.66
N GLN A 440 21.84 19.58 28.02
CA GLN A 440 21.89 18.67 26.88
C GLN A 440 22.27 17.26 27.32
N GLU A 441 21.86 16.31 26.47
CA GLU A 441 22.13 14.89 26.67
C GLU A 441 23.62 14.60 26.53
N PRO A 442 24.20 13.67 27.32
CA PRO A 442 25.61 13.31 27.23
C PRO A 442 25.95 12.72 25.86
N VAL A 443 27.13 13.06 25.35
CA VAL A 443 27.64 12.50 24.09
C VAL A 443 28.11 11.08 24.35
N HIS A 444 27.52 10.11 23.64
CA HIS A 444 27.86 8.69 23.76
C HIS A 444 28.87 8.24 22.73
N GLN A 445 28.78 8.76 21.51
CA GLN A 445 29.71 8.39 20.46
C GLN A 445 29.82 9.51 19.42
N ILE A 446 31.01 9.69 18.90
CA ILE A 446 31.30 10.57 17.77
C ILE A 446 31.96 9.72 16.68
N THR A 447 31.51 9.81 15.44
CA THR A 447 32.10 9.04 14.33
C THR A 447 32.10 9.83 13.03
N ILE A 448 33.18 9.66 12.27
CA ILE A 448 33.30 10.18 10.90
C ILE A 448 33.14 9.09 9.85
N VAL A 449 32.70 7.88 10.25
CA VAL A 449 32.35 6.81 9.32
C VAL A 449 31.00 7.13 8.68
N PRO A 450 30.93 7.29 7.34
CA PRO A 450 29.68 7.65 6.67
C PRO A 450 28.59 6.60 6.87
N ARG A 451 27.38 7.05 7.25
CA ARG A 451 26.20 6.20 7.43
C ARG A 451 24.98 6.82 6.76
N GLY A 452 24.21 6.01 6.06
CA GLY A 452 23.01 6.53 5.37
C GLY A 452 23.32 7.72 4.47
N ASN A 453 22.82 8.91 4.81
CA ASN A 453 23.09 10.18 4.12
C ASN A 453 24.03 11.11 4.90
N ALA A 454 24.46 10.71 6.09
CA ALA A 454 25.37 11.47 6.92
C ALA A 454 26.83 11.07 6.64
N LEU A 455 27.72 12.05 6.59
CA LEU A 455 29.17 11.85 6.43
C LEU A 455 29.85 11.56 7.77
N GLY A 456 29.28 12.05 8.86
CA GLY A 456 29.63 11.78 10.24
C GLY A 456 28.40 11.78 11.11
N LEU A 457 28.57 11.51 12.41
CA LEU A 457 27.45 11.45 13.35
C LEU A 457 27.95 11.62 14.78
N THR A 458 27.35 12.57 15.49
CA THR A 458 27.49 12.71 16.95
C THR A 458 26.22 12.23 17.62
N ILE A 459 26.32 11.18 18.43
CA ILE A 459 25.20 10.52 19.09
C ILE A 459 25.16 10.94 20.55
N SER A 460 24.05 11.56 20.94
CA SER A 460 23.70 11.80 22.32
C SER A 460 22.50 10.94 22.69
N LEU A 461 22.54 10.29 23.84
CA LEU A 461 21.46 9.44 24.32
C LEU A 461 21.00 9.96 25.69
N PRO A 462 19.70 10.11 25.92
CA PRO A 462 19.19 10.54 27.19
C PRO A 462 19.38 9.46 28.27
N ASP A 463 19.83 9.83 29.45
CA ASP A 463 19.90 8.91 30.58
C ASP A 463 18.51 8.53 31.11
N GLN A 464 17.50 9.37 30.90
CA GLN A 464 16.11 9.16 31.30
C GLN A 464 15.15 9.72 30.26
N ASP A 465 13.95 9.13 30.14
CA ASP A 465 12.88 9.67 29.30
C ASP A 465 12.34 10.97 29.92
N THR A 466 12.43 12.09 29.22
CA THR A 466 11.89 13.39 29.64
C THR A 466 10.51 13.61 29.05
N LEU A 467 9.55 13.98 29.91
CA LEU A 467 8.17 14.27 29.48
C LEU A 467 7.97 15.72 29.05
N HIS A 468 8.84 16.61 29.50
CA HIS A 468 8.74 18.05 29.22
C HIS A 468 10.08 18.59 28.76
N THR A 469 10.05 19.44 27.74
CA THR A 469 11.24 20.18 27.28
C THR A 469 11.08 21.66 27.66
N THR A 470 12.04 22.19 28.34
CA THR A 470 12.04 23.61 28.80
C THR A 470 12.55 24.54 27.70
N ARG A 471 12.26 25.85 27.86
CA ARG A 471 12.76 26.88 26.95
C ARG A 471 14.29 26.87 26.84
N ASN A 472 14.98 26.66 27.96
CA ASN A 472 16.44 26.67 27.98
C ASN A 472 17.01 25.44 27.27
N GLU A 473 16.44 24.24 27.49
CA GLU A 473 16.82 23.03 26.77
C GLU A 473 16.65 23.18 25.24
N MET A 474 15.55 23.81 24.81
CA MET A 474 15.35 24.08 23.38
C MET A 474 16.39 25.04 22.81
N ARG A 475 16.73 26.10 23.55
CA ARG A 475 17.77 27.07 23.14
C ARG A 475 19.13 26.43 23.07
N ASP A 476 19.52 25.65 24.08
CA ASP A 476 20.81 24.97 24.11
C ASP A 476 20.89 23.89 23.00
N ARG A 477 19.77 23.25 22.68
CA ARG A 477 19.71 22.32 21.53
C ARG A 477 19.94 23.05 20.19
N ILE A 478 19.46 24.28 20.05
CA ILE A 478 19.78 25.11 18.86
C ILE A 478 21.28 25.41 18.82
N VAL A 479 21.91 25.71 19.95
CA VAL A 479 23.37 25.94 20.06
C VAL A 479 24.14 24.69 19.58
N VAL A 480 23.76 23.51 20.08
CA VAL A 480 24.39 22.24 19.66
C VAL A 480 24.23 21.99 18.17
N LEU A 481 23.02 22.20 17.62
CA LEU A 481 22.78 22.04 16.17
C LEU A 481 23.62 22.98 15.29
N LEU A 482 24.02 24.13 15.80
CA LEU A 482 24.90 25.07 15.11
C LEU A 482 26.39 24.74 15.27
N GLY A 483 26.75 23.81 16.18
CA GLY A 483 28.12 23.46 16.55
C GLY A 483 29.01 23.13 15.38
N GLY A 484 28.55 22.24 14.48
CA GLY A 484 29.32 21.84 13.30
C GLY A 484 29.64 23.01 12.38
N ARG A 485 28.63 23.85 12.07
CA ARG A 485 28.82 25.03 11.21
C ARG A 485 29.76 26.06 11.79
N VAL A 486 29.64 26.32 13.10
CA VAL A 486 30.53 27.29 13.81
C VAL A 486 31.96 26.75 13.86
N ALA A 487 32.14 25.46 14.10
CA ALA A 487 33.46 24.83 14.10
C ALA A 487 34.14 24.92 12.71
N GLU A 488 33.39 24.66 11.62
CA GLU A 488 33.89 24.87 10.26
C GLU A 488 34.36 26.30 10.02
N GLN A 489 33.53 27.30 10.41
CA GLN A 489 33.86 28.72 10.27
C GLN A 489 35.11 29.13 11.04
N LEU A 490 35.30 28.61 12.27
CA LEU A 490 36.44 28.92 13.11
C LEU A 490 37.75 28.31 12.58
N GLU A 491 37.69 27.09 12.01
CA GLU A 491 38.88 26.36 11.60
C GLU A 491 39.29 26.63 10.16
N PHE A 492 38.34 26.85 9.24
CA PHE A 492 38.61 26.98 7.81
C PHE A 492 38.33 28.40 7.28
N ASP A 493 37.80 29.31 8.09
CA ASP A 493 37.25 30.61 7.64
C ASP A 493 36.26 30.48 6.46
N ASP A 494 35.63 29.30 6.36
CA ASP A 494 34.68 28.91 5.32
C ASP A 494 33.60 27.97 5.91
N ILE A 495 32.56 27.74 5.14
CA ILE A 495 31.42 26.88 5.55
C ILE A 495 31.05 25.93 4.43
N SER A 496 30.69 24.70 4.81
CA SER A 496 30.27 23.67 3.86
C SER A 496 28.76 23.54 3.77
N THR A 497 28.30 22.77 2.77
CA THR A 497 26.89 22.39 2.63
C THR A 497 26.46 21.29 3.63
N GLY A 498 27.42 20.69 4.36
CA GLY A 498 27.17 19.62 5.32
C GLY A 498 26.19 20.02 6.42
N ALA A 499 26.30 21.25 6.91
CA ALA A 499 25.43 21.80 7.96
C ALA A 499 23.99 22.11 7.54
N SER A 500 23.55 21.77 6.31
CA SER A 500 22.21 22.14 5.80
C SER A 500 21.05 21.54 6.60
N ASN A 501 21.19 20.29 7.03
CA ASN A 501 20.18 19.63 7.85
C ASN A 501 20.09 20.24 9.26
N ASP A 502 21.22 20.53 9.87
CA ASP A 502 21.29 21.11 11.21
C ASP A 502 20.71 22.51 11.24
N LEU A 503 20.96 23.32 10.21
CA LEU A 503 20.33 24.63 10.04
C LEU A 503 18.81 24.52 9.90
N GLN A 504 18.30 23.55 9.13
CA GLN A 504 16.87 23.33 8.98
C GLN A 504 16.24 22.92 10.33
N ARG A 505 16.87 22.03 11.07
CA ARG A 505 16.42 21.58 12.40
C ARG A 505 16.48 22.71 13.43
N ALA A 506 17.55 23.49 13.45
CA ALA A 506 17.71 24.64 14.33
C ALA A 506 16.64 25.71 14.05
N THR A 507 16.41 26.04 12.78
CA THR A 507 15.38 27.01 12.38
C THR A 507 13.98 26.52 12.73
N LYS A 508 13.67 25.25 12.48
CA LYS A 508 12.37 24.67 12.84
C LYS A 508 12.16 24.70 14.35
N LEU A 509 13.18 24.33 15.14
CA LEU A 509 13.09 24.33 16.60
C LEU A 509 12.87 25.74 17.14
N ALA A 510 13.56 26.74 16.60
CA ALA A 510 13.36 28.15 16.95
C ALA A 510 11.95 28.62 16.58
N HIS A 511 11.44 28.22 15.43
CA HIS A 511 10.07 28.54 15.02
C HIS A 511 9.03 27.87 15.94
N ASP A 512 9.17 26.57 16.23
CA ASP A 512 8.27 25.84 17.12
C ASP A 512 8.26 26.46 18.53
N MET A 513 9.42 26.87 19.05
CA MET A 513 9.55 27.52 20.34
C MET A 513 8.76 28.83 20.40
N ILE A 514 8.78 29.59 19.31
CA ILE A 514 8.15 30.92 19.24
C ILE A 514 6.68 30.84 18.87
N ALA A 515 6.36 30.15 17.77
CA ALA A 515 5.03 30.15 17.18
C ALA A 515 4.10 29.08 17.77
N LYS A 516 4.64 27.91 18.13
CA LYS A 516 3.85 26.79 18.65
C LYS A 516 3.72 26.79 20.16
N TYR A 517 4.84 27.04 20.88
CA TYR A 517 4.87 26.94 22.35
C TYR A 517 4.76 28.29 23.06
N GLY A 518 4.77 29.42 22.32
CA GLY A 518 4.67 30.75 22.91
C GLY A 518 5.80 31.08 23.90
N MET A 519 7.02 30.53 23.70
CA MET A 519 8.17 30.66 24.60
C MET A 519 8.99 31.93 24.32
N ASN A 520 8.37 32.98 23.76
CA ASN A 520 9.01 34.26 23.44
C ASN A 520 8.28 35.41 24.14
N GLU A 521 9.02 36.33 24.75
CA GLU A 521 8.45 37.45 25.51
C GLU A 521 7.79 38.51 24.64
N ARG A 522 8.28 38.71 23.40
CA ARG A 522 7.76 39.71 22.48
C ARG A 522 6.49 39.26 21.78
N ILE A 523 6.45 37.99 21.35
CA ILE A 523 5.27 37.40 20.73
C ILE A 523 4.22 37.03 21.76
N GLY A 524 4.65 36.78 23.02
CA GLY A 524 3.78 36.42 24.14
C GLY A 524 3.39 34.93 24.15
N ALA A 525 2.57 34.58 25.15
CA ALA A 525 2.08 33.21 25.34
C ALA A 525 0.88 32.91 24.42
N VAL A 526 1.08 33.01 23.11
CA VAL A 526 0.08 32.77 22.07
C VAL A 526 0.60 31.71 21.13
N ALA A 527 -0.22 30.69 20.83
CA ALA A 527 0.06 29.70 19.81
C ALA A 527 -0.49 30.18 18.46
N TYR A 528 0.39 30.42 17.52
CA TYR A 528 0.08 30.84 16.15
C TYR A 528 0.14 29.69 15.16
N ASP A 529 0.89 28.65 15.48
CA ASP A 529 1.00 27.44 14.65
C ASP A 529 -0.07 26.45 15.10
N ASP A 530 -1.16 26.39 14.35
CA ASP A 530 -2.15 25.33 14.49
C ASP A 530 -1.62 24.14 13.68
N ASP A 531 -1.40 22.99 14.32
CA ASP A 531 -1.05 21.73 13.66
C ASP A 531 -2.14 21.22 12.69
N SER A 532 -3.06 22.10 12.27
CA SER A 532 -4.03 21.82 11.22
C SER A 532 -3.30 21.66 9.89
N GLU A 533 -2.79 20.44 9.66
CA GLU A 533 -2.21 20.07 8.37
C GLU A 533 -3.15 20.40 7.23
N ILE A 534 -2.56 21.05 6.26
CA ILE A 534 -3.15 21.53 5.03
C ILE A 534 -3.89 20.39 4.35
N PHE A 535 -5.19 20.55 4.17
CA PHE A 535 -5.99 19.77 3.25
C PHE A 535 -5.39 19.91 1.84
N VAL A 536 -4.81 18.82 1.33
CA VAL A 536 -4.46 18.69 -0.09
C VAL A 536 -5.77 18.74 -0.88
N GLY A 537 -6.14 19.92 -1.38
CA GLY A 537 -7.37 20.09 -2.15
C GLY A 537 -7.94 21.52 -2.18
N ARG A 538 -7.42 22.42 -1.39
CA ARG A 538 -7.68 23.85 -1.54
C ARG A 538 -6.36 24.55 -1.78
N ASP A 539 -6.29 25.20 -2.93
CA ASP A 539 -5.29 26.13 -3.40
C ASP A 539 -3.95 26.22 -2.63
N TYR A 540 -2.87 26.29 -3.37
CA TYR A 540 -1.47 26.46 -2.96
C TYR A 540 -1.17 27.65 -2.03
N GLU A 541 -2.19 28.26 -1.40
CA GLU A 541 -2.03 29.26 -0.36
C GLU A 541 -2.18 28.63 1.02
N ARG A 542 -1.06 28.46 1.72
CA ARG A 542 -1.04 28.40 3.18
C ARG A 542 -1.76 29.65 3.70
N THR A 543 -3.04 29.55 3.98
CA THR A 543 -3.75 30.64 4.67
C THR A 543 -3.24 30.64 6.11
N ARG A 544 -2.24 31.49 6.38
CA ARG A 544 -1.79 31.77 7.73
C ARG A 544 -2.99 32.30 8.54
N SER A 545 -3.19 31.78 9.75
CA SER A 545 -4.27 32.20 10.65
C SER A 545 -4.01 33.56 11.31
N TYR A 546 -2.87 34.19 10.99
CA TYR A 546 -2.41 35.46 11.60
C TYR A 546 -1.95 36.45 10.51
N SER A 547 -1.85 37.72 10.92
CA SER A 547 -1.53 38.84 10.01
C SER A 547 -0.09 38.75 9.47
N GLU A 548 0.17 39.39 8.33
CA GLU A 548 1.53 39.53 7.76
C GLU A 548 2.47 40.26 8.73
N GLN A 549 1.96 41.17 9.54
CA GLN A 549 2.75 41.84 10.57
C GLN A 549 3.23 40.84 11.63
N THR A 550 2.33 39.97 12.13
CA THR A 550 2.68 38.93 13.10
C THR A 550 3.67 37.94 12.50
N ALA A 551 3.50 37.58 11.20
CA ALA A 551 4.46 36.73 10.50
C ALA A 551 5.86 37.36 10.47
N ALA A 552 5.97 38.63 10.10
CA ALA A 552 7.24 39.35 10.08
C ALA A 552 7.90 39.45 11.48
N GLU A 553 7.08 39.58 12.53
CA GLU A 553 7.58 39.59 13.91
C GLU A 553 8.08 38.20 14.35
N ILE A 554 7.37 37.12 13.98
CA ILE A 554 7.82 35.73 14.21
C ILE A 554 9.15 35.48 13.49
N ASP A 555 9.25 35.83 12.19
CA ASP A 555 10.47 35.68 11.41
C ASP A 555 11.66 36.45 12.00
N ALA A 556 11.41 37.66 12.51
CA ALA A 556 12.43 38.47 13.18
C ALA A 556 12.93 37.83 14.48
N GLU A 557 12.03 37.31 15.31
CA GLU A 557 12.40 36.65 16.57
C GLU A 557 13.05 35.27 16.34
N VAL A 558 12.63 34.52 15.34
CA VAL A 558 13.31 33.27 14.92
C VAL A 558 14.77 33.57 14.53
N ARG A 559 14.99 34.55 13.65
CA ARG A 559 16.34 34.98 13.28
C ARG A 559 17.17 35.37 14.48
N LYS A 560 16.63 36.25 15.33
CA LYS A 560 17.29 36.71 16.57
C LYS A 560 17.66 35.54 17.50
N THR A 561 16.78 34.54 17.64
CA THR A 561 17.04 33.37 18.47
C THR A 561 18.17 32.52 17.92
N VAL A 562 18.19 32.28 16.58
CA VAL A 562 19.27 31.58 15.90
C VAL A 562 20.59 32.36 15.97
N ASP A 563 20.58 33.68 15.75
CA ASP A 563 21.77 34.53 15.85
C ASP A 563 22.36 34.54 17.26
N GLN A 564 21.51 34.60 18.30
CA GLN A 564 21.96 34.49 19.70
C GLN A 564 22.58 33.12 20.00
N ALA A 565 21.97 32.04 19.52
CA ALA A 565 22.51 30.69 19.67
C ALA A 565 23.85 30.54 18.91
N TYR A 566 23.96 31.11 17.70
CA TYR A 566 25.21 31.14 16.94
C TYR A 566 26.31 31.85 17.68
N ALA A 567 26.05 33.06 18.24
CA ALA A 567 27.01 33.80 19.03
C ALA A 567 27.45 33.05 20.31
N HIS A 568 26.50 32.40 21.00
CA HIS A 568 26.80 31.58 22.18
C HIS A 568 27.64 30.35 21.82
N CYS A 569 27.31 29.67 20.73
CA CYS A 569 28.10 28.57 20.20
C CYS A 569 29.54 29.00 19.84
N THR A 570 29.67 30.14 19.16
CA THR A 570 30.98 30.71 18.80
C THR A 570 31.81 30.99 20.04
N GLN A 571 31.20 31.55 21.11
CA GLN A 571 31.92 31.77 22.36
C GLN A 571 32.43 30.44 22.95
N ILE A 572 31.56 29.42 23.09
CA ILE A 572 31.93 28.12 23.66
C ILE A 572 33.09 27.49 22.87
N LEU A 573 32.98 27.41 21.53
CA LEU A 573 33.98 26.79 20.69
C LEU A 573 35.29 27.56 20.62
N THR A 574 35.26 28.90 20.77
CA THR A 574 36.47 29.72 20.82
C THR A 574 37.19 29.52 22.16
N GLU A 575 36.46 29.52 23.28
CA GLU A 575 37.03 29.26 24.63
C GLU A 575 37.66 27.85 24.75
N HIS A 576 37.13 26.89 24.00
CA HIS A 576 37.55 25.47 24.06
C HIS A 576 38.12 24.97 22.72
N HIS A 577 38.73 25.84 21.95
CA HIS A 577 39.25 25.52 20.61
C HIS A 577 40.34 24.41 20.64
N GLU A 578 41.16 24.36 21.67
CA GLU A 578 42.14 23.30 21.83
C GLU A 578 41.49 21.90 21.93
N LYS A 579 40.35 21.79 22.66
CA LYS A 579 39.62 20.53 22.76
C LYS A 579 38.91 20.15 21.46
N LEU A 580 38.43 21.14 20.73
CA LEU A 580 37.88 20.92 19.39
C LEU A 580 38.91 20.27 18.46
N GLN A 581 40.15 20.79 18.45
CA GLN A 581 41.24 20.25 17.62
C GLN A 581 41.69 18.87 18.08
N GLU A 582 41.78 18.64 19.40
CA GLU A 582 42.17 17.37 19.98
C GLU A 582 41.18 16.23 19.59
N ILE A 583 39.88 16.50 19.69
CA ILE A 583 38.86 15.55 19.30
C ILE A 583 38.86 15.31 17.78
N ALA A 584 38.98 16.36 16.98
CA ALA A 584 39.04 16.23 15.53
C ALA A 584 40.26 15.41 15.07
N GLN A 585 41.42 15.65 15.69
CA GLN A 585 42.64 14.86 15.41
C GLN A 585 42.45 13.38 15.78
N TRP A 586 41.87 13.07 16.95
CA TRP A 586 41.52 11.72 17.32
C TRP A 586 40.61 11.03 16.30
N LEU A 587 39.59 11.73 15.85
CA LEU A 587 38.64 11.21 14.86
C LEU A 587 39.30 10.92 13.51
N LEU A 588 40.29 11.73 13.10
CA LEU A 588 41.04 11.48 11.87
C LEU A 588 41.91 10.21 11.98
N GLU A 589 42.45 9.90 13.18
CA GLU A 589 43.31 8.74 13.42
C GLU A 589 42.50 7.47 13.68
N HIS A 590 41.40 7.54 14.44
CA HIS A 590 40.65 6.39 14.93
C HIS A 590 39.24 6.23 14.37
N GLU A 591 38.77 7.20 13.59
CA GLU A 591 37.44 7.28 12.94
C GLU A 591 36.25 7.36 13.89
N THR A 592 36.38 6.90 15.12
CA THR A 592 35.31 6.87 16.14
C THR A 592 35.87 7.16 17.52
N MET A 593 35.08 7.84 18.35
CA MET A 593 35.40 8.14 19.75
C MET A 593 34.23 7.74 20.63
N SER A 594 34.44 6.87 21.61
CA SER A 594 33.41 6.44 22.57
C SER A 594 33.18 7.49 23.67
N ARG A 595 32.13 7.30 24.49
CA ARG A 595 31.80 8.19 25.61
C ARG A 595 32.97 8.34 26.57
N SER A 596 33.56 7.23 27.03
CA SER A 596 34.68 7.26 27.98
C SER A 596 35.94 7.93 27.42
N GLN A 597 36.21 7.72 26.11
CA GLN A 597 37.32 8.40 25.44
C GLN A 597 37.07 9.90 25.31
N PHE A 598 35.83 10.29 24.97
CA PHE A 598 35.43 11.70 24.85
C PHE A 598 35.51 12.41 26.23
N GLU A 599 34.93 11.82 27.27
CA GLU A 599 34.99 12.38 28.64
C GLU A 599 36.42 12.49 29.16
N ALA A 600 37.25 11.48 28.92
CA ALA A 600 38.68 11.54 29.27
C ALA A 600 39.41 12.69 28.55
N CYS A 601 39.14 12.86 27.24
CA CYS A 601 39.68 13.97 26.47
C CYS A 601 39.24 15.33 27.02
N MET A 602 37.94 15.49 27.32
CA MET A 602 37.41 16.74 27.89
C MET A 602 37.97 17.07 29.28
N GLN A 603 38.23 16.06 30.10
CA GLN A 603 38.79 16.22 31.44
C GLN A 603 40.34 16.25 31.47
N ALA A 604 40.97 16.22 30.30
CA ALA A 604 42.44 16.16 30.17
C ALA A 604 43.07 14.96 30.87
N LEU A 605 42.37 13.83 30.91
CA LEU A 605 42.85 12.52 31.42
C LEU A 605 43.42 11.69 30.27
N PRO A 606 44.27 10.68 30.58
CA PRO A 606 44.74 9.74 29.58
C PRO A 606 43.56 9.05 28.89
N ILE A 607 43.52 9.13 27.53
CA ILE A 607 42.45 8.53 26.77
C ILE A 607 42.61 7.01 26.76
N PRO A 608 41.58 6.21 27.11
CA PRO A 608 41.66 4.76 27.11
C PRO A 608 41.88 4.21 25.70
N GLU A 609 42.85 3.30 25.52
CA GLU A 609 43.11 2.68 24.21
C GLU A 609 41.97 1.73 23.78
N LYS A 610 41.27 1.11 24.72
CA LYS A 610 40.18 0.20 24.47
C LYS A 610 38.88 1.00 24.26
N GLN A 611 38.30 0.83 23.11
CA GLN A 611 37.01 1.41 22.79
C GLN A 611 35.93 0.68 23.60
N GLU A 612 35.25 1.39 24.49
CA GLU A 612 34.04 0.89 25.12
C GLU A 612 32.87 0.91 24.12
N GLY A 613 31.95 -0.03 24.26
CA GLY A 613 30.76 -0.07 23.44
C GLY A 613 29.84 1.15 23.67
N LEU A 614 28.99 1.43 22.69
CA LEU A 614 28.02 2.52 22.73
C LEU A 614 27.12 2.48 23.98
N LEU A 615 26.85 1.28 24.48
CA LEU A 615 25.92 1.00 25.57
C LEU A 615 26.62 0.58 26.87
N ALA A 616 27.93 0.75 26.96
CA ALA A 616 28.66 0.48 28.22
C ALA A 616 28.11 1.43 29.32
N GLY A 617 27.37 0.86 30.25
CA GLY A 617 26.85 1.58 31.40
C GLY A 617 27.97 1.93 32.41
N GLU A 618 27.78 2.99 33.19
CA GLU A 618 28.61 3.25 34.36
C GLU A 618 28.58 2.01 35.26
N GLU A 619 29.72 1.36 35.45
CA GLU A 619 29.89 0.46 36.61
C GLU A 619 29.54 1.26 37.85
N LYS A 620 28.43 0.93 38.51
CA LYS A 620 28.19 1.41 39.87
C LYS A 620 29.37 0.96 40.71
N THR A 621 30.18 1.90 41.09
CA THR A 621 30.99 1.74 42.31
C THR A 621 29.99 1.66 43.47
N ASP A 622 29.52 0.44 43.79
CA ASP A 622 28.90 0.15 45.07
C ASP A 622 29.97 0.41 46.13
N GLY A 623 29.98 1.66 46.61
CA GLY A 623 30.68 2.03 47.82
C GLY A 623 30.08 1.21 48.96
N ALA A 624 30.82 0.27 49.43
CA ALA A 624 30.59 -0.33 50.72
C ALA A 624 30.43 0.77 51.78
N GLU A 625 29.23 0.97 52.27
CA GLU A 625 29.01 1.48 53.62
C GLU A 625 28.73 0.24 54.50
N GLU A 626 29.79 -0.31 55.07
CA GLU A 626 29.75 -0.92 56.39
C GLU A 626 29.70 0.23 57.40
N ASP A 627 28.57 0.36 58.13
CA ASP A 627 28.41 0.35 59.58
C ASP A 627 26.98 0.73 59.98
#